data_9bda389a500d7abce11a6d79715ec64b
#
_entry.id   9bda389a500d7abce11a6d79715ec64b
#
_cell.length_a   1.000
_cell.length_b   1.000
_cell.length_c   1.000
_cell.angle_alpha   90.00
_cell.angle_beta   90.00
_cell.angle_gamma   90.00
#
_symmetry.space_group_name_H-M   'P 1'
#
loop_
_entity.id
_entity.type
_entity.pdbx_description
1 polymer ?
#
loop_
_entity_poly.entity_id
_entity_poly.type
_entity_poly.pdbx_seq_one_letter_code
_entity_poly.pdbx_strand_id
1 'polypeptide(L)'
;AYEEGLLRLRMAYAIIYTLPGVPCLYYGDEIAMQGYRDPFNRAFFRWDAHEQRLRPVLAQLAQLRHTCEAFRTGQLRVLRAEDGILHYQRVGKVETAEIIVNRTEHIIVETLASGKSTEVNPMGFTIVVEEVGHNPNHSYYDYV
;
A
#
# COMPACT_ATOMS: atom_id res chain seq x y z
N ALA A 1 -19.20 -0.16 -9.07
CA ALA A 1 -18.94 0.94 -8.09
C ALA A 1 -18.38 0.44 -6.76
N TYR A 2 -19.03 -0.51 -6.06
CA TYR A 2 -18.55 -0.99 -4.74
C TYR A 2 -17.20 -1.71 -4.83
N GLU A 3 -17.04 -2.66 -5.73
CA GLU A 3 -15.79 -3.41 -5.91
C GLU A 3 -14.62 -2.49 -6.30
N GLU A 4 -14.86 -1.54 -7.15
CA GLU A 4 -13.87 -0.52 -7.52
C GLU A 4 -13.50 0.35 -6.30
N GLY A 5 -14.49 0.75 -5.52
CA GLY A 5 -14.26 1.48 -4.26
C GLY A 5 -13.37 0.72 -3.30
N LEU A 6 -13.56 -0.59 -3.18
CA LEU A 6 -12.76 -1.47 -2.35
C LEU A 6 -11.30 -1.54 -2.82
N LEU A 7 -11.09 -1.67 -4.14
CA LEU A 7 -9.73 -1.67 -4.72
C LEU A 7 -9.04 -0.32 -4.49
N ARG A 8 -9.74 0.78 -4.67
CA ARG A 8 -9.22 2.13 -4.40
C ARG A 8 -8.85 2.31 -2.92
N LEU A 9 -9.66 1.79 -2.01
CA LEU A 9 -9.41 1.85 -0.57
C LEU A 9 -8.16 1.04 -0.20
N ARG A 10 -7.96 -0.13 -0.80
CA ARG A 10 -6.73 -0.93 -0.64
C ARG A 10 -5.48 -0.15 -1.07
N MET A 11 -5.51 0.49 -2.25
CA MET A 11 -4.41 1.32 -2.73
C MET A 11 -4.15 2.51 -1.81
N ALA A 12 -5.21 3.18 -1.36
CA ALA A 12 -5.09 4.31 -0.44
C ALA A 12 -4.39 3.91 0.86
N TYR A 13 -4.76 2.78 1.45
CA TYR A 13 -4.11 2.30 2.66
C TYR A 13 -2.68 1.81 2.43
N ALA A 14 -2.38 1.22 1.26
CA ALA A 14 -1.00 0.91 0.90
C ALA A 14 -0.13 2.19 0.91
N ILE A 15 -0.64 3.28 0.38
CA ILE A 15 0.03 4.59 0.40
C ILE A 15 0.14 5.11 1.85
N ILE A 16 -0.95 5.14 2.61
CA ILE A 16 -0.97 5.66 3.99
C ILE A 16 0.04 4.91 4.88
N TYR A 17 0.10 3.60 4.79
CA TYR A 17 1.00 2.78 5.61
C TYR A 17 2.47 2.87 5.20
N THR A 18 2.77 3.30 3.99
CA THR A 18 4.14 3.35 3.45
C THR A 18 4.72 4.76 3.36
N LEU A 19 3.91 5.80 3.39
CA LEU A 19 4.37 7.19 3.46
C LEU A 19 4.97 7.55 4.84
N PRO A 20 5.81 8.60 4.90
CA PRO A 20 6.25 9.17 6.18
C PRO A 20 5.07 9.63 7.04
N GLY A 21 5.24 9.57 8.34
CA GLY A 21 4.21 9.96 9.32
C GLY A 21 3.61 8.75 10.03
N VAL A 22 2.55 8.97 10.76
CA VAL A 22 1.83 7.94 11.51
C VAL A 22 0.58 7.55 10.74
N PRO A 23 0.43 6.28 10.33
CA PRO A 23 -0.78 5.85 9.64
C PRO A 23 -1.98 5.91 10.60
N CYS A 24 -3.09 6.40 10.08
CA CYS A 24 -4.34 6.46 10.81
C CYS A 24 -5.40 5.67 10.07
N LEU A 25 -5.98 4.70 10.74
CA LEU A 25 -7.15 3.96 10.26
C LEU A 25 -8.40 4.58 10.86
N TYR A 26 -9.30 5.08 10.00
CA TYR A 26 -10.59 5.54 10.49
C TYR A 26 -11.49 4.33 10.75
N TYR A 27 -12.23 4.38 11.88
CA TYR A 27 -13.08 3.26 12.28
C TYR A 27 -14.12 2.92 11.20
N GLY A 28 -14.23 1.65 10.89
CA GLY A 28 -15.16 1.15 9.87
C GLY A 28 -14.54 0.96 8.49
N ASP A 29 -13.38 1.56 8.21
CA ASP A 29 -12.69 1.34 6.94
C ASP A 29 -12.25 -0.12 6.77
N GLU A 30 -11.89 -0.79 7.88
CA GLU A 30 -11.49 -2.19 7.88
C GLU A 30 -12.60 -3.16 7.43
N ILE A 31 -13.84 -2.71 7.49
CA ILE A 31 -15.02 -3.43 7.00
C ILE A 31 -15.69 -2.71 5.83
N ALA A 32 -15.00 -1.77 5.21
CA ALA A 32 -15.47 -0.97 4.08
C ALA A 32 -16.85 -0.29 4.35
N MET A 33 -17.04 0.24 5.54
CA MET A 33 -18.25 1.02 5.85
C MET A 33 -18.39 2.17 4.87
N GLN A 34 -19.58 2.29 4.32
CA GLN A 34 -19.92 3.42 3.47
C GLN A 34 -20.36 4.60 4.33
N GLY A 35 -19.76 5.76 4.06
CA GLY A 35 -20.12 7.02 4.69
C GLY A 35 -20.45 8.06 3.63
N TYR A 36 -21.12 9.11 4.08
CA TYR A 36 -21.43 10.29 3.30
C TYR A 36 -20.78 11.52 3.94
N ARG A 37 -21.19 12.70 3.50
CA ARG A 37 -20.78 13.96 4.13
C ARG A 37 -21.17 13.98 5.61
N ASP A 38 -20.43 14.75 6.39
CA ASP A 38 -20.76 15.00 7.79
C ASP A 38 -22.23 15.45 7.95
N PRO A 39 -22.99 14.90 8.90
CA PRO A 39 -22.60 13.99 9.99
C PRO A 39 -22.72 12.48 9.66
N PHE A 40 -23.10 12.10 8.45
CA PHE A 40 -23.38 10.70 8.08
C PHE A 40 -22.14 9.81 8.02
N ASN A 41 -20.95 10.41 7.94
CA ASN A 41 -19.66 9.70 8.08
C ASN A 41 -19.36 9.26 9.52
N ARG A 42 -20.19 9.64 10.49
CA ARG A 42 -20.06 9.28 11.91
C ARG A 42 -21.09 8.25 12.35
N ALA A 43 -21.50 7.35 11.45
CA ALA A 43 -22.40 6.27 11.76
C ALA A 43 -21.80 5.33 12.82
N PHE A 44 -22.65 4.64 13.58
CA PHE A 44 -22.20 3.61 14.51
C PHE A 44 -21.49 2.48 13.78
N PHE A 45 -20.46 1.92 14.42
CA PHE A 45 -19.73 0.77 13.86
C PHE A 45 -20.67 -0.42 13.65
N ARG A 46 -20.57 -1.03 12.47
CA ARG A 46 -21.42 -2.15 12.08
C ARG A 46 -20.79 -3.48 12.48
N TRP A 47 -21.12 -3.95 13.67
CA TRP A 47 -20.64 -5.22 14.21
C TRP A 47 -21.16 -6.44 13.45
N ASP A 48 -22.25 -6.30 12.71
CA ASP A 48 -22.89 -7.29 11.87
C ASP A 48 -22.35 -7.34 10.42
N ALA A 49 -21.35 -6.52 10.11
CA ALA A 49 -20.80 -6.47 8.77
C ALA A 49 -20.06 -7.75 8.36
N HIS A 50 -20.37 -8.20 7.16
CA HIS A 50 -19.76 -9.41 6.58
C HIS A 50 -18.55 -9.13 5.70
N GLU A 51 -18.27 -7.86 5.37
CA GLU A 51 -17.10 -7.48 4.57
C GLU A 51 -15.83 -7.63 5.41
N GLN A 52 -14.95 -8.52 4.99
CA GLN A 52 -13.73 -8.83 5.72
C GLN A 52 -12.46 -8.76 4.84
N ARG A 53 -12.59 -8.41 3.56
CA ARG A 53 -11.49 -8.47 2.58
C ARG A 53 -10.36 -7.47 2.85
N LEU A 54 -10.65 -6.36 3.52
CA LEU A 54 -9.65 -5.34 3.85
C LEU A 54 -8.81 -5.69 5.08
N ARG A 55 -9.37 -6.38 6.05
CA ARG A 55 -8.66 -6.71 7.30
C ARG A 55 -7.32 -7.42 7.08
N PRO A 56 -7.22 -8.47 6.25
CA PRO A 56 -5.94 -9.12 6.00
C PRO A 56 -4.91 -8.18 5.37
N VAL A 57 -5.33 -7.35 4.42
CA VAL A 57 -4.45 -6.38 3.76
C VAL A 57 -3.93 -5.34 4.75
N LEU A 58 -4.81 -4.79 5.58
CA LEU A 58 -4.43 -3.82 6.62
C LEU A 58 -3.50 -4.43 7.65
N ALA A 59 -3.75 -5.67 8.08
CA ALA A 59 -2.89 -6.39 9.01
C ALA A 59 -1.49 -6.62 8.42
N GLN A 60 -1.40 -6.99 7.15
CA GLN A 60 -0.12 -7.17 6.45
C GLN A 60 0.63 -5.85 6.32
N LEU A 61 -0.04 -4.77 5.95
CA LEU A 61 0.56 -3.43 5.84
C LEU A 61 1.06 -2.94 7.21
N ALA A 62 0.28 -3.15 8.27
CA ALA A 62 0.68 -2.83 9.63
C ALA A 62 1.90 -3.63 10.08
N GLN A 63 1.90 -4.93 9.82
CA GLN A 63 3.03 -5.82 10.13
C GLN A 63 4.29 -5.40 9.37
N LEU A 64 4.17 -5.13 8.07
CA LEU A 64 5.27 -4.66 7.25
C LEU A 64 5.85 -3.35 7.77
N ARG A 65 5.01 -2.40 8.13
CA ARG A 65 5.45 -1.14 8.73
C ARG A 65 6.15 -1.34 10.09
N HIS A 66 5.69 -2.30 10.87
CA HIS A 66 6.31 -2.61 12.16
C HIS A 66 7.68 -3.25 12.00
N THR A 67 7.86 -4.14 11.04
CA THR A 67 9.09 -4.91 10.86
C THR A 67 10.13 -4.20 9.99
N CYS A 68 9.71 -3.47 8.95
CA CYS A 68 10.62 -2.78 8.04
C CYS A 68 11.00 -1.39 8.57
N GLU A 69 12.27 -1.20 8.84
CA GLU A 69 12.83 0.08 9.36
C GLU A 69 12.62 1.23 8.37
N ALA A 70 12.71 0.96 7.07
CA ALA A 70 12.56 1.97 6.03
C ALA A 70 11.22 2.71 6.11
N PHE A 71 10.13 2.06 6.54
CA PHE A 71 8.83 2.72 6.68
C PHE A 71 8.73 3.62 7.92
N ARG A 72 9.56 3.39 8.93
CA ARG A 72 9.57 4.18 10.16
C ARG A 72 10.48 5.40 10.05
N THR A 73 11.68 5.21 9.54
CA THR A 73 12.75 6.24 9.57
C THR A 73 13.32 6.58 8.20
N GLY A 74 12.98 5.81 7.16
CA GLY A 74 13.53 6.00 5.82
C GLY A 74 13.04 7.29 5.15
N GLN A 75 13.86 7.80 4.24
CA GLN A 75 13.54 8.98 3.44
C GLN A 75 12.61 8.61 2.29
N LEU A 76 11.69 9.50 1.98
CA LEU A 76 10.82 9.38 0.82
C LEU A 76 11.53 9.87 -0.45
N ARG A 77 11.50 9.06 -1.49
CA ARG A 77 12.00 9.41 -2.81
C ARG A 77 10.98 9.00 -3.87
N VAL A 78 10.38 9.97 -4.54
CA VAL A 78 9.44 9.72 -5.62
C VAL A 78 10.21 9.50 -6.92
N LEU A 79 9.94 8.38 -7.60
CA LEU A 79 10.57 8.00 -8.87
C LEU A 79 9.67 8.29 -10.06
N ARG A 80 8.37 8.07 -9.91
CA ARG A 80 7.35 8.33 -10.95
C ARG A 80 6.01 8.69 -10.31
N ALA A 81 5.34 9.70 -10.84
CA ALA A 81 4.00 10.11 -10.43
C ALA A 81 3.23 10.66 -11.64
N GLU A 82 2.97 9.80 -12.61
CA GLU A 82 2.32 10.17 -13.87
C GLU A 82 1.53 8.98 -14.44
N ASP A 83 0.63 9.23 -15.38
CA ASP A 83 -0.13 8.22 -16.14
C ASP A 83 -0.89 7.21 -15.25
N GLY A 84 -1.33 7.63 -14.07
CA GLY A 84 -2.00 6.75 -13.12
C GLY A 84 -1.08 5.81 -12.34
N ILE A 85 0.23 6.00 -12.44
CA ILE A 85 1.24 5.20 -11.75
C ILE A 85 1.94 6.08 -10.71
N LEU A 86 2.04 5.55 -9.50
CA LEU A 86 2.83 6.15 -8.43
C LEU A 86 3.90 5.14 -8.00
N HIS A 87 5.16 5.49 -8.24
CA HIS A 87 6.33 4.69 -7.88
C HIS A 87 7.25 5.51 -6.98
N TYR A 88 7.51 5.04 -5.78
CA TYR A 88 8.38 5.73 -4.83
C TYR A 88 9.14 4.74 -3.95
N GLN A 89 10.18 5.25 -3.31
CA GLN A 89 11.02 4.52 -2.38
C GLN A 89 10.90 5.10 -0.96
N ARG A 90 11.08 4.23 0.01
CA ARG A 90 11.46 4.57 1.38
C ARG A 90 12.87 4.05 1.61
N VAL A 91 13.82 4.97 1.65
CA VAL A 91 15.25 4.65 1.75
C VAL A 91 15.67 4.68 3.21
N GLY A 92 15.82 3.53 3.80
CA GLY A 92 16.30 3.33 5.17
C GLY A 92 17.80 3.07 5.22
N LYS A 93 18.32 2.88 6.43
CA LYS A 93 19.74 2.56 6.66
C LYS A 93 20.06 1.10 6.38
N VAL A 94 19.13 0.21 6.68
CA VAL A 94 19.27 -1.25 6.59
C VAL A 94 18.53 -1.80 5.38
N GLU A 95 17.42 -1.18 5.04
CA GLU A 95 16.50 -1.63 4.00
C GLU A 95 16.02 -0.47 3.14
N THR A 96 15.71 -0.77 1.90
CA THR A 96 14.98 0.14 0.99
C THR A 96 13.72 -0.56 0.54
N ALA A 97 12.59 0.12 0.69
CA ALA A 97 11.31 -0.35 0.17
C ALA A 97 10.95 0.44 -1.08
N GLU A 98 10.52 -0.27 -2.12
CA GLU A 98 9.89 0.32 -3.30
C GLU A 98 8.41 0.01 -3.32
N ILE A 99 7.61 1.02 -3.58
CA ILE A 99 6.16 0.93 -3.62
C ILE A 99 5.69 1.39 -4.99
N ILE A 100 4.92 0.55 -5.66
CA ILE A 100 4.32 0.85 -6.96
C ILE A 100 2.82 0.69 -6.83
N VAL A 101 2.09 1.77 -7.13
CA VAL A 101 0.63 1.79 -7.13
C VAL A 101 0.17 2.02 -8.56
N ASN A 102 -0.66 1.11 -9.05
CA ASN A 102 -1.24 1.16 -10.38
C ASN A 102 -2.73 1.50 -10.29
N ARG A 103 -3.10 2.71 -10.67
CA ARG A 103 -4.49 3.16 -10.72
C ARG A 103 -5.13 2.94 -12.10
N THR A 104 -4.41 2.37 -13.04
CA THR A 104 -4.93 2.10 -14.39
C THR A 104 -5.78 0.82 -14.43
N GLU A 105 -6.47 0.60 -15.52
CA GLU A 105 -7.26 -0.60 -15.77
C GLU A 105 -6.46 -1.72 -16.45
N HIS A 106 -5.15 -1.54 -16.58
CA HIS A 106 -4.25 -2.47 -17.26
C HIS A 106 -3.15 -2.95 -16.36
N ILE A 107 -2.63 -4.16 -16.61
CA ILE A 107 -1.39 -4.62 -15.99
C ILE A 107 -0.26 -3.72 -16.51
N ILE A 108 0.56 -3.22 -15.59
CA ILE A 108 1.76 -2.48 -15.92
C ILE A 108 3.01 -3.27 -15.55
N VAL A 109 4.10 -2.98 -16.22
CA VAL A 109 5.43 -3.49 -15.88
C VAL A 109 6.30 -2.30 -15.51
N GLU A 110 6.82 -2.30 -14.29
CA GLU A 110 7.73 -1.27 -13.78
C GLU A 110 9.11 -1.86 -13.51
N THR A 111 10.14 -1.08 -13.79
CA THR A 111 11.52 -1.44 -13.46
C THR A 111 11.89 -0.89 -12.09
N LEU A 112 12.29 -1.78 -11.19
CA LEU A 112 12.79 -1.44 -9.86
C LEU A 112 14.20 -0.81 -9.96
N ALA A 113 14.61 -0.13 -8.91
CA ALA A 113 15.95 0.45 -8.83
C ALA A 113 17.08 -0.61 -8.96
N SER A 114 16.79 -1.86 -8.59
CA SER A 114 17.69 -3.00 -8.79
C SER A 114 17.88 -3.42 -10.26
N GLY A 115 17.07 -2.88 -11.18
CA GLY A 115 17.02 -3.27 -12.59
C GLY A 115 16.07 -4.43 -12.89
N LYS A 116 15.51 -5.07 -11.87
CA LYS A 116 14.47 -6.10 -12.05
C LYS A 116 13.14 -5.47 -12.44
N SER A 117 12.35 -6.17 -13.24
CA SER A 117 10.99 -5.75 -13.58
C SER A 117 9.97 -6.46 -12.71
N THR A 118 8.90 -5.76 -12.38
CA THR A 118 7.74 -6.32 -11.68
C THR A 118 6.45 -5.96 -12.39
N GLU A 119 5.49 -6.86 -12.38
CA GLU A 119 4.14 -6.61 -12.86
C GLU A 119 3.28 -6.10 -11.71
N VAL A 120 2.43 -5.12 -12.00
CA VAL A 120 1.45 -4.61 -11.04
C VAL A 120 0.07 -4.70 -11.67
N ASN A 121 -0.82 -5.41 -11.00
CA ASN A 121 -2.19 -5.62 -11.46
C ASN A 121 -2.98 -4.30 -11.56
N PRO A 122 -4.03 -4.26 -12.41
CA PRO A 122 -4.93 -3.12 -12.47
C PRO A 122 -5.50 -2.79 -11.11
N MET A 123 -5.62 -1.51 -10.79
CA MET A 123 -6.16 -1.03 -9.51
C MET A 123 -5.50 -1.72 -8.30
N GLY A 124 -4.20 -1.93 -8.39
CA GLY A 124 -3.41 -2.67 -7.40
C GLY A 124 -2.12 -1.99 -7.01
N PHE A 125 -1.35 -2.67 -6.19
CA PHE A 125 -0.05 -2.20 -5.73
C PHE A 125 0.90 -3.36 -5.47
N THR A 126 2.20 -3.04 -5.49
CA THR A 126 3.28 -3.96 -5.12
C THR A 126 4.24 -3.24 -4.19
N ILE A 127 4.73 -3.94 -3.17
CA ILE A 127 5.75 -3.46 -2.24
C ILE A 127 6.90 -4.45 -2.28
N VAL A 128 8.10 -3.94 -2.57
CA VAL A 128 9.33 -4.71 -2.61
C VAL A 128 10.30 -4.15 -1.57
N VAL A 129 10.78 -4.99 -0.68
CA VAL A 129 11.76 -4.60 0.34
C VAL A 129 13.08 -5.30 0.08
N GLU A 130 14.17 -4.55 -0.03
CA GLU A 130 15.52 -5.06 -0.27
C GLU A 130 16.47 -4.57 0.83
N GLU A 131 17.34 -5.46 1.31
CA GLU A 131 18.39 -5.09 2.24
C GLU A 131 19.48 -4.26 1.53
N VAL A 132 19.96 -3.21 2.20
CA VAL A 132 21.03 -2.37 1.69
C VAL A 132 22.37 -3.16 1.76
N GLY A 133 22.98 -3.37 0.59
CA GLY A 133 24.31 -3.97 0.48
C GLY A 133 24.35 -5.50 0.50
N HIS A 134 23.25 -6.21 0.31
CA HIS A 134 23.24 -7.67 0.31
C HIS A 134 22.43 -8.32 -0.82
N ASN A 135 23.02 -9.39 -1.30
CA ASN A 135 22.61 -10.56 -2.09
C ASN A 135 21.22 -10.56 -2.76
N PRO A 136 21.15 -10.82 -4.09
CA PRO A 136 19.94 -10.78 -4.90
C PRO A 136 18.89 -11.86 -4.58
N ASN A 137 18.99 -12.58 -3.47
CA ASN A 137 18.14 -13.72 -3.14
C ASN A 137 17.16 -13.49 -1.99
N HIS A 138 16.91 -12.26 -1.53
CA HIS A 138 16.02 -12.03 -0.40
C HIS A 138 14.71 -11.36 -0.76
N SER A 139 13.70 -12.11 -0.41
CA SER A 139 12.28 -11.83 -0.09
C SER A 139 11.61 -10.65 -0.77
N TYR A 140 10.94 -10.99 -1.84
CA TYR A 140 9.86 -10.20 -2.39
C TYR A 140 8.59 -10.44 -1.58
N TYR A 141 7.93 -9.37 -1.15
CA TYR A 141 6.56 -9.42 -0.67
C TYR A 141 5.65 -8.85 -1.76
N ASP A 142 5.14 -9.74 -2.61
CA ASP A 142 4.07 -9.39 -3.53
C ASP A 142 2.75 -9.40 -2.76
N TYR A 143 2.20 -8.22 -2.55
CA TYR A 143 0.86 -8.06 -2.01
C TYR A 143 -0.11 -7.82 -3.17
N VAL A 144 -0.85 -8.84 -3.48
CA VAL A 144 -1.93 -8.80 -4.47
C VAL A 144 -3.23 -8.32 -3.85
#